data_fbbd6aa7d3a0550afbada2209fe82c32
#
_entry.id   fbbd6aa7d3a0550afbada2209fe82c32
#
_cell.length_a   1.000
_cell.length_b   1.000
_cell.length_c   1.000
_cell.angle_alpha   90.00
_cell.angle_beta   90.00
_cell.angle_gamma   90.00
#
_symmetry.space_group_name_H-M   'P 1'
#
loop_
_entity.id
_entity.type
_entity.pdbx_description
1 polymer ?
#
loop_
_entity_poly.entity_id
_entity_poly.type
_entity_poly.pdbx_seq_one_letter_code
_entity_poly.pdbx_strand_id
1 'polypeptide(L)'
;MARNHVALTAVLFSWLLFGCAQKQATITADGRVHGVITHVTDGDTVAVRFGSTTEKIRLIGVDTPETKHPTKPVGCWGPEASAHATALLPPGTDVYIVRDIEARDKYQRLLAYVYRTADDLFVNHELLAGGWGVPLSIAPNTAFETDFAAASYSAQQANLGLWAHCRG
;
A
#
# COMPACT_ATOMS: atom_id res chain seq x y z
N MET A 1 -74.31 4.58 -38.13
CA MET A 1 -73.66 4.51 -36.81
C MET A 1 -72.26 3.90 -37.01
N ALA A 2 -71.25 4.75 -37.09
CA ALA A 2 -69.87 4.35 -37.30
C ALA A 2 -69.12 4.48 -35.94
N ARG A 3 -68.59 3.37 -35.45
CA ARG A 3 -67.77 3.34 -34.19
C ARG A 3 -66.29 3.40 -34.58
N ASN A 4 -65.65 4.54 -34.27
CA ASN A 4 -64.20 4.71 -34.39
C ASN A 4 -63.46 3.98 -33.25
N HIS A 5 -62.63 3.03 -33.59
CA HIS A 5 -61.68 2.45 -32.65
C HIS A 5 -60.36 3.21 -32.75
N VAL A 6 -60.02 3.95 -31.68
CA VAL A 6 -58.71 4.56 -31.50
C VAL A 6 -57.79 3.52 -30.90
N ALA A 7 -56.79 3.09 -31.65
CA ALA A 7 -55.75 2.21 -31.18
C ALA A 7 -54.69 3.01 -30.42
N LEU A 8 -54.56 2.75 -29.11
CA LEU A 8 -53.56 3.36 -28.24
C LEU A 8 -52.27 2.54 -28.33
N THR A 9 -51.27 3.05 -29.05
CA THR A 9 -49.94 2.42 -29.14
C THR A 9 -49.12 2.80 -27.90
N ALA A 10 -48.93 1.86 -26.99
CA ALA A 10 -48.04 2.02 -25.82
C ALA A 10 -46.59 1.88 -26.28
N VAL A 11 -45.82 2.93 -26.25
CA VAL A 11 -44.37 2.92 -26.47
C VAL A 11 -43.69 2.57 -25.13
N LEU A 12 -43.21 1.34 -25.02
CA LEU A 12 -42.39 0.87 -23.90
C LEU A 12 -40.99 1.45 -24.08
N PHE A 13 -40.68 2.49 -23.28
CA PHE A 13 -39.35 3.07 -23.18
C PHE A 13 -38.50 2.19 -22.24
N SER A 14 -37.70 1.27 -22.84
CA SER A 14 -36.80 0.39 -22.10
C SER A 14 -35.61 1.21 -21.58
N TRP A 15 -35.61 1.54 -20.32
CA TRP A 15 -34.45 2.18 -19.66
C TRP A 15 -33.37 1.11 -19.45
N LEU A 16 -32.36 1.10 -20.32
CA LEU A 16 -31.12 0.37 -20.07
C LEU A 16 -30.37 1.06 -18.93
N LEU A 17 -30.54 0.53 -17.73
CA LEU A 17 -29.71 0.88 -16.58
C LEU A 17 -28.29 0.35 -16.83
N PHE A 18 -27.43 1.19 -17.37
CA PHE A 18 -26.00 0.99 -17.33
C PHE A 18 -25.56 1.16 -15.87
N GLY A 19 -25.66 0.09 -15.10
CA GLY A 19 -25.08 0.01 -13.76
C GLY A 19 -23.57 0.07 -13.87
N CYS A 20 -22.95 1.21 -13.58
CA CYS A 20 -21.54 1.28 -13.27
C CYS A 20 -21.31 0.42 -12.03
N ALA A 21 -20.85 -0.80 -12.22
CA ALA A 21 -20.40 -1.66 -11.12
C ALA A 21 -19.16 -1.00 -10.49
N GLN A 22 -19.37 -0.24 -9.43
CA GLN A 22 -18.26 0.27 -8.61
C GLN A 22 -17.57 -0.95 -7.98
N LYS A 23 -16.33 -1.19 -8.40
CA LYS A 23 -15.48 -2.22 -7.84
C LYS A 23 -15.17 -1.84 -6.39
N GLN A 24 -15.87 -2.44 -5.44
CA GLN A 24 -15.64 -2.21 -4.00
C GLN A 24 -14.34 -2.90 -3.56
N ALA A 25 -13.71 -2.38 -2.49
CA ALA A 25 -12.57 -3.05 -1.88
C ALA A 25 -12.99 -4.43 -1.37
N THR A 26 -12.23 -5.45 -1.73
CA THR A 26 -12.49 -6.83 -1.28
C THR A 26 -11.78 -7.06 0.04
N ILE A 27 -12.52 -7.48 1.08
CA ILE A 27 -11.97 -7.88 2.37
C ILE A 27 -11.99 -9.41 2.41
N THR A 28 -10.84 -10.01 2.70
CA THR A 28 -10.70 -11.46 2.86
C THR A 28 -11.24 -11.92 4.21
N ALA A 29 -11.48 -13.24 4.39
CA ALA A 29 -12.02 -13.80 5.62
C ALA A 29 -11.10 -13.58 6.85
N ASP A 30 -9.81 -13.38 6.63
CA ASP A 30 -8.80 -13.08 7.65
C ASP A 30 -8.61 -11.56 7.91
N GLY A 31 -9.49 -10.72 7.34
CA GLY A 31 -9.48 -9.27 7.55
C GLY A 31 -8.47 -8.48 6.71
N ARG A 32 -7.75 -9.13 5.79
CA ARG A 32 -6.87 -8.46 4.83
C ARG A 32 -7.68 -7.70 3.79
N VAL A 33 -7.25 -6.51 3.43
CA VAL A 33 -7.92 -5.69 2.40
C VAL A 33 -7.11 -5.73 1.12
N HIS A 34 -7.73 -6.22 0.03
CA HIS A 34 -7.08 -6.25 -1.28
C HIS A 34 -7.01 -4.87 -1.90
N GLY A 35 -5.86 -4.53 -2.47
CA GLY A 35 -5.62 -3.30 -3.21
C GLY A 35 -4.60 -3.50 -4.33
N VAL A 36 -4.42 -2.46 -5.14
CA VAL A 36 -3.47 -2.45 -6.25
C VAL A 36 -2.53 -1.26 -6.12
N ILE A 37 -1.23 -1.49 -6.17
CA ILE A 37 -0.21 -0.44 -6.16
C ILE A 37 -0.41 0.47 -7.36
N THR A 38 -0.49 1.77 -7.13
CA THR A 38 -0.53 2.78 -8.19
C THR A 38 0.79 3.53 -8.32
N HIS A 39 1.51 3.71 -7.20
CA HIS A 39 2.76 4.44 -7.17
C HIS A 39 3.55 4.14 -5.88
N VAL A 40 4.87 4.08 -5.97
CA VAL A 40 5.78 4.12 -4.82
C VAL A 40 6.27 5.55 -4.66
N THR A 41 5.97 6.17 -3.52
CA THR A 41 6.34 7.56 -3.25
C THR A 41 7.76 7.64 -2.72
N ASP A 42 8.10 6.77 -1.78
CA ASP A 42 9.40 6.62 -1.14
C ASP A 42 9.58 5.16 -0.69
N GLY A 43 10.73 4.79 -0.15
CA GLY A 43 11.02 3.42 0.26
C GLY A 43 10.00 2.80 1.24
N ASP A 44 9.32 3.64 2.03
CA ASP A 44 8.34 3.23 3.04
C ASP A 44 6.92 3.79 2.84
N THR A 45 6.68 4.45 1.73
CA THR A 45 5.39 5.10 1.44
C THR A 45 4.92 4.76 0.03
N VAL A 46 3.75 4.14 -0.06
CA VAL A 46 3.15 3.70 -1.33
C VAL A 46 1.74 4.27 -1.49
N ALA A 47 1.26 4.37 -2.71
CA ALA A 47 -0.13 4.66 -3.03
C ALA A 47 -0.83 3.38 -3.51
N VAL A 48 -1.95 3.05 -2.88
CA VAL A 48 -2.73 1.84 -3.15
C VAL A 48 -4.15 2.21 -3.50
N ARG A 49 -4.66 1.66 -4.58
CA ARG A 49 -6.04 1.81 -5.02
C ARG A 49 -6.91 0.68 -4.48
N PHE A 50 -7.97 1.06 -3.78
CA PHE A 50 -9.03 0.19 -3.26
C PHE A 50 -10.33 0.52 -4.02
N GLY A 51 -10.72 -0.34 -4.95
CA GLY A 51 -11.86 -0.05 -5.82
C GLY A 51 -11.67 1.25 -6.61
N SER A 52 -12.44 2.29 -6.31
CA SER A 52 -12.36 3.62 -6.91
C SER A 52 -11.51 4.63 -6.12
N THR A 53 -11.07 4.30 -4.91
CA THR A 53 -10.35 5.22 -4.01
C THR A 53 -8.87 4.86 -3.96
N THR A 54 -7.99 5.87 -4.01
CA THR A 54 -6.54 5.71 -3.80
C THR A 54 -6.13 6.32 -2.47
N GLU A 55 -5.40 5.55 -1.65
CA GLU A 55 -4.89 5.94 -0.34
C GLU A 55 -3.36 5.94 -0.36
N LYS A 56 -2.75 6.89 0.37
CA LYS A 56 -1.33 6.82 0.70
C LYS A 56 -1.15 5.94 1.93
N ILE A 57 -0.28 4.96 1.82
CA ILE A 57 0.05 4.04 2.90
C ILE A 57 1.47 4.29 3.37
N ARG A 58 1.65 4.53 4.66
CA ARG A 58 2.93 4.50 5.36
C ARG A 58 3.11 3.11 5.96
N LEU A 59 4.17 2.44 5.57
CA LEU A 59 4.49 1.11 6.07
C LEU A 59 4.81 1.19 7.57
N ILE A 60 4.10 0.40 8.39
CA ILE A 60 4.34 0.32 9.83
C ILE A 60 5.68 -0.36 10.09
N GLY A 61 6.43 0.15 11.06
CA GLY A 61 7.63 -0.50 11.58
C GLY A 61 8.89 -0.31 10.74
N VAL A 62 8.81 0.39 9.60
CA VAL A 62 9.95 0.64 8.70
C VAL A 62 10.18 2.13 8.56
N ASP A 63 11.43 2.55 8.56
CA ASP A 63 11.84 3.92 8.21
C ASP A 63 12.99 3.84 7.20
N THR A 64 12.74 4.31 5.99
CA THR A 64 13.77 4.36 4.95
C THR A 64 14.40 5.74 4.90
N PRO A 65 15.69 5.87 4.46
CA PRO A 65 16.30 7.16 4.33
C PRO A 65 15.52 8.06 3.36
N GLU A 66 15.30 9.30 3.78
CA GLU A 66 14.46 10.29 3.08
C GLU A 66 15.02 10.67 1.71
N THR A 67 14.16 10.74 0.69
CA THR A 67 14.55 11.13 -0.68
C THR A 67 13.86 12.40 -1.19
N LYS A 68 12.74 12.82 -0.58
CA LYS A 68 11.86 13.86 -1.15
C LYS A 68 11.54 15.00 -0.18
N HIS A 69 12.22 15.09 0.98
CA HIS A 69 11.95 16.15 1.92
C HIS A 69 12.40 17.51 1.37
N PRO A 70 11.55 18.56 1.38
CA PRO A 70 11.85 19.83 0.71
C PRO A 70 13.04 20.59 1.30
N THR A 71 13.42 20.32 2.56
CA THR A 71 14.48 21.07 3.29
C THR A 71 15.57 20.17 3.89
N LYS A 72 15.49 18.86 3.75
CA LYS A 72 16.52 17.93 4.21
C LYS A 72 17.30 17.38 3.04
N PRO A 73 18.60 17.12 3.19
CA PRO A 73 19.37 16.45 2.15
C PRO A 73 18.83 15.03 1.94
N VAL A 74 19.07 14.48 0.76
CA VAL A 74 18.79 13.09 0.45
C VAL A 74 19.57 12.21 1.42
N GLY A 75 18.89 11.29 2.09
CA GLY A 75 19.50 10.36 3.03
C GLY A 75 20.41 9.36 2.32
N CYS A 76 21.49 8.97 3.00
CA CYS A 76 22.36 7.91 2.52
C CYS A 76 21.54 6.65 2.25
N TRP A 77 21.71 5.99 1.11
CA TRP A 77 20.95 4.81 0.66
C TRP A 77 19.45 5.06 0.39
N GLY A 78 18.98 6.31 0.41
CA GLY A 78 17.58 6.65 0.14
C GLY A 78 17.13 6.33 -1.28
N PRO A 79 17.85 6.81 -2.33
CA PRO A 79 17.51 6.49 -3.71
C PRO A 79 17.48 4.98 -3.98
N GLU A 80 18.41 4.22 -3.43
CA GLU A 80 18.49 2.76 -3.56
C GLU A 80 17.31 2.07 -2.87
N ALA A 81 16.96 2.50 -1.66
CA ALA A 81 15.79 1.98 -0.94
C ALA A 81 14.48 2.27 -1.69
N SER A 82 14.32 3.48 -2.22
CA SER A 82 13.15 3.85 -3.03
C SER A 82 13.09 3.06 -4.34
N ALA A 83 14.23 2.83 -5.00
CA ALA A 83 14.30 2.02 -6.20
C ALA A 83 13.96 0.55 -5.91
N HIS A 84 14.47 0.00 -4.80
CA HIS A 84 14.14 -1.37 -4.37
C HIS A 84 12.65 -1.52 -4.06
N ALA A 85 12.05 -0.60 -3.29
CA ALA A 85 10.61 -0.62 -3.02
C ALA A 85 9.79 -0.56 -4.33
N THR A 86 10.24 0.23 -5.31
CA THR A 86 9.60 0.31 -6.63
C THR A 86 9.73 -1.01 -7.41
N ALA A 87 10.86 -1.71 -7.30
CA ALA A 87 11.07 -3.01 -7.92
C ALA A 87 10.24 -4.11 -7.24
N LEU A 88 10.07 -4.05 -5.91
CA LEU A 88 9.19 -4.96 -5.16
C LEU A 88 7.71 -4.75 -5.49
N LEU A 89 7.30 -3.50 -5.66
CA LEU A 89 5.92 -3.07 -5.80
C LEU A 89 5.71 -2.17 -7.03
N PRO A 90 6.00 -2.64 -8.25
CA PRO A 90 5.72 -1.85 -9.44
C PRO A 90 4.22 -1.54 -9.56
N PRO A 91 3.84 -0.43 -10.22
CA PRO A 91 2.43 -0.11 -10.47
C PRO A 91 1.69 -1.28 -11.12
N GLY A 92 0.50 -1.58 -10.60
CA GLY A 92 -0.29 -2.77 -11.00
C GLY A 92 -0.10 -3.98 -10.11
N THR A 93 0.85 -3.98 -9.18
CA THR A 93 1.03 -5.09 -8.22
C THR A 93 -0.17 -5.19 -7.29
N ASP A 94 -0.73 -6.39 -7.20
CA ASP A 94 -1.77 -6.74 -6.23
C ASP A 94 -1.16 -6.93 -4.85
N VAL A 95 -1.78 -6.33 -3.84
CA VAL A 95 -1.34 -6.39 -2.45
C VAL A 95 -2.49 -6.65 -1.49
N TYR A 96 -2.18 -7.27 -0.36
CA TYR A 96 -3.02 -7.28 0.82
C TYR A 96 -2.50 -6.28 1.84
N ILE A 97 -3.42 -5.53 2.43
CA ILE A 97 -3.16 -4.53 3.44
C ILE A 97 -3.75 -5.01 4.77
N VAL A 98 -2.91 -5.02 5.80
CA VAL A 98 -3.29 -5.36 7.17
C VAL A 98 -3.03 -4.16 8.06
N ARG A 99 -4.06 -3.72 8.80
CA ARG A 99 -3.94 -2.63 9.76
C ARG A 99 -3.53 -3.16 11.12
N ASP A 100 -2.94 -2.30 11.92
CA ASP A 100 -2.77 -2.49 13.36
C ASP A 100 -3.82 -1.65 14.11
N ILE A 101 -3.52 -1.19 15.31
CA ILE A 101 -4.45 -0.50 16.23
C ILE A 101 -4.79 0.89 15.70
N GLU A 102 -3.79 1.75 15.45
CA GLU A 102 -3.99 3.09 14.91
C GLU A 102 -4.01 3.05 13.38
N ALA A 103 -5.08 3.59 12.82
CA ALA A 103 -5.34 3.48 11.39
C ALA A 103 -4.60 4.52 10.55
N ARG A 104 -4.34 5.74 11.08
CA ARG A 104 -3.76 6.84 10.33
C ARG A 104 -2.77 7.64 11.16
N ASP A 105 -1.77 8.18 10.51
CA ASP A 105 -0.84 9.12 11.14
C ASP A 105 -1.37 10.57 11.12
N LYS A 106 -0.59 11.47 11.71
CA LYS A 106 -0.91 12.92 11.77
C LYS A 106 -1.01 13.58 10.38
N TYR A 107 -0.48 12.96 9.35
CA TYR A 107 -0.55 13.42 7.96
C TYR A 107 -1.69 12.76 7.18
N GLN A 108 -2.57 12.03 7.86
CA GLN A 108 -3.70 11.30 7.29
C GLN A 108 -3.31 10.14 6.35
N ARG A 109 -2.04 9.68 6.36
CA ARG A 109 -1.63 8.48 5.66
C ARG A 109 -2.18 7.26 6.40
N LEU A 110 -2.67 6.27 5.67
CA LEU A 110 -3.07 4.99 6.24
C LEU A 110 -1.82 4.24 6.75
N LEU A 111 -1.86 3.75 7.97
CA LEU A 111 -0.80 2.94 8.57
C LEU A 111 -1.10 1.47 8.34
N ALA A 112 -0.15 0.72 7.75
CA ALA A 112 -0.41 -0.68 7.45
C ALA A 112 0.85 -1.54 7.28
N TYR A 113 0.64 -2.83 7.41
CA TYR A 113 1.51 -3.89 6.93
C TYR A 113 1.07 -4.27 5.51
N VAL A 114 2.03 -4.46 4.60
CA VAL A 114 1.78 -4.72 3.18
C VAL A 114 2.32 -6.09 2.80
N TYR A 115 1.48 -6.90 2.18
CA TYR A 115 1.85 -8.22 1.65
C TYR A 115 1.62 -8.24 0.15
N ARG A 116 2.61 -8.69 -0.63
CA ARG A 116 2.45 -8.88 -2.07
C ARG A 116 1.65 -10.16 -2.32
N THR A 117 0.53 -10.05 -3.06
CA THR A 117 -0.43 -11.15 -3.22
C THR A 117 0.14 -12.36 -3.95
N ALA A 118 1.06 -12.17 -4.90
CA ALA A 118 1.57 -13.23 -5.77
C ALA A 118 2.34 -14.32 -5.03
N ASP A 119 3.01 -13.97 -3.93
CA ASP A 119 3.92 -14.84 -3.19
C ASP A 119 3.83 -14.66 -1.66
N ASP A 120 2.83 -13.92 -1.19
CA ASP A 120 2.60 -13.55 0.22
C ASP A 120 3.83 -12.88 0.88
N LEU A 121 4.69 -12.23 0.06
CA LEU A 121 5.88 -11.55 0.55
C LEU A 121 5.49 -10.42 1.52
N PHE A 122 5.98 -10.49 2.76
CA PHE A 122 5.80 -9.45 3.76
C PHE A 122 6.77 -8.28 3.48
N VAL A 123 6.30 -7.25 2.78
CA VAL A 123 7.12 -6.16 2.25
C VAL A 123 7.83 -5.38 3.35
N ASN A 124 7.14 -5.08 4.46
CA ASN A 124 7.75 -4.38 5.60
C ASN A 124 8.97 -5.11 6.15
N HIS A 125 8.85 -6.43 6.33
CA HIS A 125 9.93 -7.28 6.81
C HIS A 125 11.08 -7.36 5.79
N GLU A 126 10.76 -7.55 4.51
CA GLU A 126 11.73 -7.63 3.42
C GLU A 126 12.63 -6.39 3.34
N LEU A 127 12.04 -5.20 3.49
CA LEU A 127 12.80 -3.95 3.50
C LEU A 127 13.82 -3.89 4.64
N LEU A 128 13.49 -4.40 5.81
CA LEU A 128 14.39 -4.46 6.97
C LEU A 128 15.44 -5.56 6.82
N ALA A 129 15.03 -6.74 6.36
CA ALA A 129 15.91 -7.90 6.16
C ALA A 129 16.98 -7.64 5.08
N GLY A 130 16.66 -6.83 4.09
CA GLY A 130 17.61 -6.40 3.05
C GLY A 130 18.45 -5.17 3.39
N GLY A 131 18.21 -4.54 4.56
CA GLY A 131 18.92 -3.31 4.96
C GLY A 131 18.52 -2.08 4.14
N TRP A 132 17.27 -2.02 3.67
CA TRP A 132 16.74 -0.88 2.91
C TRP A 132 16.18 0.22 3.82
N GLY A 133 16.02 -0.07 5.10
CA GLY A 133 15.55 0.86 6.13
C GLY A 133 15.96 0.38 7.52
N VAL A 134 15.55 1.17 8.51
CA VAL A 134 15.74 0.85 9.94
C VAL A 134 14.38 0.60 10.59
N PRO A 135 14.30 -0.19 11.67
CA PRO A 135 13.05 -0.38 12.40
C PRO A 135 12.62 0.93 13.06
N LEU A 136 11.34 1.25 12.93
CA LEU A 136 10.69 2.38 13.59
C LEU A 136 9.39 1.92 14.25
N SER A 137 9.48 1.52 15.52
CA SER A 137 8.32 1.11 16.30
C SER A 137 7.67 2.33 16.96
N ILE A 138 6.39 2.57 16.64
CA ILE A 138 5.60 3.67 17.22
C ILE A 138 4.31 3.08 17.78
N ALA A 139 4.18 3.11 19.11
CA ALA A 139 2.95 2.68 19.78
C ALA A 139 1.73 3.50 19.28
N PRO A 140 0.54 2.87 19.13
CA PRO A 140 0.22 1.50 19.54
C PRO A 140 0.50 0.41 18.47
N ASN A 141 1.05 0.74 17.31
CA ASN A 141 1.27 -0.14 16.17
C ASN A 141 2.60 -0.89 16.29
N THR A 142 2.65 -1.93 17.11
CA THR A 142 3.88 -2.64 17.49
C THR A 142 3.80 -4.15 17.29
N ALA A 143 2.81 -4.67 16.57
CA ALA A 143 2.56 -6.10 16.44
C ALA A 143 3.78 -6.92 15.94
N PHE A 144 4.65 -6.34 15.13
CA PHE A 144 5.84 -6.99 14.56
C PHE A 144 7.17 -6.37 15.04
N GLU A 145 7.16 -5.61 16.14
CA GLU A 145 8.35 -4.89 16.63
C GLU A 145 9.56 -5.81 16.84
N THR A 146 9.36 -6.95 17.49
CA THR A 146 10.43 -7.92 17.76
C THR A 146 10.98 -8.54 16.49
N ASP A 147 10.11 -8.92 15.55
CA ASP A 147 10.50 -9.54 14.28
C ASP A 147 11.27 -8.54 13.40
N PHE A 148 10.83 -7.29 13.37
CA PHE A 148 11.50 -6.22 12.63
C PHE A 148 12.87 -5.86 13.21
N ALA A 149 12.98 -5.81 14.52
CA ALA A 149 14.26 -5.62 15.19
C ALA A 149 15.25 -6.76 14.87
N ALA A 150 14.78 -8.01 14.89
CA ALA A 150 15.59 -9.19 14.56
C ALA A 150 16.02 -9.19 13.08
N ALA A 151 15.11 -8.86 12.14
CA ALA A 151 15.41 -8.78 10.72
C ALA A 151 16.49 -7.71 10.45
N SER A 152 16.33 -6.52 11.02
CA SER A 152 17.28 -5.42 10.86
C SER A 152 18.64 -5.74 11.49
N TYR A 153 18.66 -6.37 12.67
CA TYR A 153 19.89 -6.83 13.30
C TYR A 153 20.65 -7.82 12.41
N SER A 154 19.94 -8.78 11.83
CA SER A 154 20.52 -9.75 10.90
C SER A 154 21.12 -9.07 9.66
N ALA A 155 20.41 -8.09 9.08
CA ALA A 155 20.89 -7.30 7.95
C ALA A 155 22.17 -6.51 8.32
N GLN A 156 22.21 -5.93 9.52
CA GLN A 156 23.39 -5.23 10.03
C GLN A 156 24.60 -6.15 10.19
N GLN A 157 24.43 -7.34 10.79
CA GLN A 157 25.50 -8.32 10.93
C GLN A 157 26.04 -8.81 9.57
N ALA A 158 25.16 -8.90 8.58
CA ALA A 158 25.51 -9.29 7.21
C ALA A 158 26.03 -8.12 6.34
N ASN A 159 26.11 -6.90 6.88
CA ASN A 159 26.47 -5.68 6.15
C ASN A 159 25.65 -5.49 4.87
N LEU A 160 24.32 -5.62 4.95
CA LEU A 160 23.43 -5.43 3.80
C LEU A 160 22.94 -3.97 3.68
N GLY A 161 22.73 -3.52 2.46
CA GLY A 161 22.11 -2.24 2.16
C GLY A 161 22.79 -1.05 2.86
N LEU A 162 22.02 -0.24 3.58
CA LEU A 162 22.51 0.94 4.29
C LEU A 162 23.64 0.62 5.30
N TRP A 163 23.66 -0.57 5.87
CA TRP A 163 24.66 -0.98 6.85
C TRP A 163 26.06 -1.14 6.25
N ALA A 164 26.15 -1.46 4.96
CA ALA A 164 27.41 -1.52 4.24
C ALA A 164 27.89 -0.14 3.74
N HIS A 165 26.95 0.75 3.41
CA HIS A 165 27.24 1.95 2.61
C HIS A 165 27.12 3.25 3.41
N CYS A 166 26.32 3.29 4.47
CA CYS A 166 26.13 4.47 5.28
C CYS A 166 26.93 4.36 6.57
N ARG A 167 28.13 4.94 6.55
CA ARG A 167 28.92 5.07 7.78
C ARG A 167 28.44 6.32 8.52
N GLY A 168 27.96 6.14 9.77
CA GLY A 168 27.70 7.22 10.71
C GLY A 168 28.99 7.89 11.20
#